data_23b85fe901ff2e413b6bd4b74c56858e
#
_entry.id   23b85fe901ff2e413b6bd4b74c56858e
#
_cell.length_a   1.000
_cell.length_b   1.000
_cell.length_c   1.000
_cell.angle_alpha   90.00
_cell.angle_beta   90.00
_cell.angle_gamma   90.00
#
_symmetry.space_group_name_H-M   'P 1'
#
loop_
_entity.id
_entity.type
_entity.pdbx_description
1 polymer ?
#
loop_
_entity_poly.entity_id
_entity_poly.type
_entity_poly.pdbx_seq_one_letter_code
_entity_poly.pdbx_strand_id
1 'polypeptide(L)'
;MKTAEIHTAKGVMKVEFYEQDAPKTVENFTKLAKDGFYDGLAFHRVLPDFVIQGGCPNSREGSKGMAGTGGPGYKIDCELTGGNQYHDRGVLSMAHAGRNTGGSQFFICHSRNNTAHLDRNHTCFGKVVEGLDVIDEIKAGDKIEKIVVTEA
;
A
#
# COMPACT_ATOMS: atom_id res chain seq x y z
N MET A 1 -7.13 -0.88 -18.04
CA MET A 1 -7.28 -0.82 -16.59
C MET A 1 -6.18 -1.64 -15.92
N LYS A 2 -5.47 -1.06 -14.98
CA LYS A 2 -4.43 -1.76 -14.24
C LYS A 2 -5.01 -2.43 -13.00
N THR A 3 -4.61 -3.66 -12.77
CA THR A 3 -4.93 -4.40 -11.53
C THR A 3 -3.65 -5.01 -10.99
N ALA A 4 -3.70 -5.46 -9.75
CA ALA A 4 -2.57 -6.15 -9.15
C ALA A 4 -3.03 -7.26 -8.22
N GLU A 5 -2.13 -8.21 -7.98
CA GLU A 5 -2.30 -9.23 -6.95
C GLU A 5 -1.16 -9.13 -5.96
N ILE A 6 -1.47 -8.94 -4.70
CA ILE A 6 -0.48 -8.93 -3.61
C ILE A 6 -0.46 -10.34 -3.02
N HIS A 7 0.63 -11.06 -3.25
CA HIS A 7 0.79 -12.45 -2.80
C HIS A 7 1.47 -12.49 -1.43
N THR A 8 0.83 -13.14 -0.49
CA THR A 8 1.35 -13.36 0.87
C THR A 8 1.15 -14.81 1.29
N ALA A 9 1.82 -15.23 2.36
CA ALA A 9 1.62 -16.57 2.92
C ALA A 9 0.20 -16.78 3.47
N LYS A 10 -0.54 -15.70 3.74
CA LYS A 10 -1.92 -15.77 4.24
C LYS A 10 -2.95 -15.78 3.12
N GLY A 11 -2.54 -15.53 1.88
CA GLY A 11 -3.42 -15.51 0.73
C GLY A 11 -3.08 -14.38 -0.22
N VAL A 12 -3.94 -14.20 -1.22
CA VAL A 12 -3.78 -13.21 -2.30
C VAL A 12 -4.85 -12.14 -2.19
N MET A 13 -4.44 -10.89 -2.25
CA MET A 13 -5.35 -9.74 -2.30
C MET A 13 -5.31 -9.15 -3.71
N LYS A 14 -6.46 -9.13 -4.39
CA LYS A 14 -6.56 -8.52 -5.72
C LYS A 14 -6.97 -7.06 -5.60
N VAL A 15 -6.25 -6.19 -6.29
CA VAL A 15 -6.40 -4.73 -6.21
C VAL A 15 -6.83 -4.16 -7.55
N GLU A 16 -7.79 -3.25 -7.53
CA GLU A 16 -8.10 -2.36 -8.65
C GLU A 16 -7.61 -0.97 -8.30
N PHE A 17 -6.92 -0.32 -9.26
CA PHE A 17 -6.31 0.98 -9.02
C PHE A 17 -7.23 2.13 -9.41
N TYR A 18 -7.09 3.25 -8.69
CA TYR A 18 -7.79 4.51 -8.99
C TYR A 18 -6.93 5.35 -9.95
N GLU A 19 -6.83 4.91 -11.19
CA GLU A 19 -5.92 5.50 -12.18
C GLU A 19 -6.28 6.95 -12.52
N GLN A 20 -7.55 7.33 -12.44
CA GLN A 20 -7.98 8.70 -12.73
C GLN A 20 -7.80 9.62 -11.50
N ASP A 21 -7.97 9.08 -10.30
CA ASP A 21 -7.83 9.84 -9.06
C ASP A 21 -6.39 10.13 -8.71
N ALA A 22 -5.53 9.13 -8.86
CA ALA A 22 -4.15 9.17 -8.40
C ALA A 22 -3.20 8.60 -9.46
N PRO A 23 -3.14 9.19 -10.65
CA PRO A 23 -2.40 8.62 -11.77
C PRO A 23 -0.91 8.47 -11.49
N LYS A 24 -0.29 9.44 -10.84
CA LYS A 24 1.15 9.41 -10.54
C LYS A 24 1.46 8.40 -9.43
N THR A 25 0.61 8.30 -8.44
CA THR A 25 0.76 7.33 -7.35
C THR A 25 0.62 5.91 -7.88
N VAL A 26 -0.39 5.66 -8.73
CA VAL A 26 -0.59 4.35 -9.38
C VAL A 26 0.60 4.00 -10.26
N GLU A 27 1.09 4.95 -11.06
CA GLU A 27 2.27 4.73 -11.90
C GLU A 27 3.49 4.36 -11.08
N ASN A 28 3.74 5.09 -9.99
CA ASN A 28 4.86 4.82 -9.09
C ASN A 28 4.75 3.43 -8.46
N PHE A 29 3.60 3.09 -7.90
CA PHE A 29 3.38 1.80 -7.26
C PHE A 29 3.54 0.65 -8.25
N THR A 30 2.94 0.75 -9.42
CA THR A 30 3.01 -0.32 -10.42
C THR A 30 4.41 -0.49 -10.99
N LYS A 31 5.15 0.60 -11.17
CA LYS A 31 6.54 0.56 -11.59
C LYS A 31 7.41 -0.17 -10.57
N LEU A 32 7.29 0.20 -9.29
CA LEU A 32 8.04 -0.45 -8.22
C LEU A 32 7.69 -1.94 -8.13
N ALA A 33 6.40 -2.27 -8.27
CA ALA A 33 5.96 -3.66 -8.23
C ALA A 33 6.54 -4.48 -9.40
N LYS A 34 6.53 -3.93 -10.60
CA LYS A 34 7.10 -4.59 -11.79
C LYS A 34 8.60 -4.79 -11.70
N ASP A 35 9.29 -3.86 -11.03
CA ASP A 35 10.74 -3.93 -10.83
C ASP A 35 11.14 -4.89 -9.69
N GLY A 36 10.17 -5.51 -9.02
CA GLY A 36 10.43 -6.42 -7.92
C GLY A 36 10.79 -5.73 -6.61
N PHE A 37 10.56 -4.42 -6.50
CA PHE A 37 10.91 -3.64 -5.33
C PHE A 37 10.24 -4.16 -4.05
N TYR A 38 8.98 -4.58 -4.16
CA TYR A 38 8.20 -5.05 -3.01
C TYR A 38 8.47 -6.51 -2.64
N ASP A 39 9.16 -7.27 -3.48
CA ASP A 39 9.37 -8.70 -3.24
C ASP A 39 10.19 -8.91 -1.96
N GLY A 40 9.63 -9.68 -1.03
CA GLY A 40 10.29 -9.99 0.24
C GLY A 40 10.21 -8.89 1.30
N LEU A 41 9.55 -7.77 1.02
CA LEU A 41 9.30 -6.75 2.04
C LEU A 41 8.19 -7.20 2.99
N ALA A 42 8.19 -6.69 4.21
CA ALA A 42 7.20 -7.09 5.22
C ALA A 42 6.11 -6.04 5.42
N PHE A 43 4.97 -6.50 5.92
CA PHE A 43 4.02 -5.62 6.60
C PHE A 43 4.60 -5.35 7.99
N HIS A 44 5.42 -4.34 8.10
CA HIS A 44 6.19 -4.06 9.31
C HIS A 44 5.36 -3.43 10.43
N ARG A 45 4.18 -2.90 10.09
CA ARG A 45 3.29 -2.25 11.06
C ARG A 45 1.87 -2.74 10.82
N VAL A 46 1.33 -3.49 11.76
CA VAL A 46 -0.04 -4.02 11.68
C VAL A 46 -0.76 -3.59 12.96
N LEU A 47 -1.80 -2.79 12.80
CA LEU A 47 -2.65 -2.31 13.89
C LEU A 47 -4.06 -2.84 13.65
N PRO A 48 -4.51 -3.84 14.44
CA PRO A 48 -5.85 -4.42 14.27
C PRO A 48 -6.94 -3.34 14.27
N ASP A 49 -7.93 -3.51 13.40
CA ASP A 49 -9.03 -2.57 13.19
C ASP A 49 -8.61 -1.18 12.68
N PHE A 50 -7.35 -1.00 12.34
CA PHE A 50 -6.85 0.24 11.75
C PHE A 50 -6.24 -0.02 10.37
N VAL A 51 -4.97 -0.41 10.29
CA VAL A 51 -4.27 -0.62 9.01
C VAL A 51 -3.27 -1.75 9.08
N ILE A 52 -2.93 -2.29 7.89
CA ILE A 52 -1.71 -3.07 7.67
C ILE A 52 -0.80 -2.25 6.77
N GLN A 53 0.41 -1.98 7.19
CA GLN A 53 1.34 -1.09 6.49
C GLN A 53 2.61 -1.83 6.09
N GLY A 54 3.02 -1.67 4.85
CA GLY A 54 4.21 -2.31 4.31
C GLY A 54 4.87 -1.49 3.21
N GLY A 55 5.82 -2.11 2.53
CA GLY A 55 6.51 -1.48 1.39
C GLY A 55 7.76 -0.70 1.76
N CYS A 56 8.23 -0.79 3.00
CA CYS A 56 9.50 -0.18 3.39
C CYS A 56 10.66 -1.11 3.04
N PRO A 57 11.66 -0.66 2.26
CA PRO A 57 12.81 -1.50 1.91
C PRO A 57 13.63 -1.93 3.14
N ASN A 58 13.57 -1.17 4.22
CA ASN A 58 14.24 -1.54 5.47
C ASN A 58 13.51 -2.67 6.22
N SER A 59 12.35 -3.11 5.74
CA SER A 59 11.67 -4.28 6.29
C SER A 59 12.16 -5.60 5.68
N ARG A 60 13.05 -5.54 4.69
CA ARG A 60 13.63 -6.73 4.08
C ARG A 60 14.61 -7.38 5.06
N GLU A 61 14.58 -8.71 5.13
CA GLU A 61 15.51 -9.46 5.96
C GLU A 61 16.96 -9.11 5.60
N GLY A 62 17.76 -8.84 6.61
CA GLY A 62 19.16 -8.43 6.43
C GLY A 62 19.37 -6.93 6.20
N SER A 63 18.30 -6.15 6.13
CA SER A 63 18.44 -4.69 6.02
C SER A 63 19.06 -4.10 7.29
N LYS A 64 19.92 -3.09 7.12
CA LYS A 64 20.55 -2.39 8.23
C LYS A 64 19.75 -1.19 8.72
N GLY A 65 18.77 -0.74 7.95
CA GLY A 65 17.93 0.40 8.32
C GLY A 65 16.76 -0.01 9.21
N MET A 66 16.17 0.96 9.88
CA MET A 66 14.98 0.74 10.70
C MET A 66 13.73 0.65 9.82
N ALA A 67 12.92 -0.40 10.01
CA ALA A 67 11.65 -0.54 9.30
C ALA A 67 10.76 0.67 9.55
N GLY A 68 10.15 1.18 8.49
CA GLY A 68 9.31 2.38 8.53
C GLY A 68 10.02 3.66 8.10
N THR A 69 11.36 3.63 7.96
CA THR A 69 12.15 4.82 7.63
C THR A 69 12.66 4.85 6.19
N GLY A 70 12.49 3.76 5.44
CA GLY A 70 13.02 3.65 4.08
C GLY A 70 12.02 4.00 2.99
N GLY A 71 12.54 4.20 1.79
CA GLY A 71 11.76 4.48 0.59
C GLY A 71 12.56 4.19 -0.67
N PRO A 72 12.03 4.53 -1.84
CA PRO A 72 12.65 4.18 -3.13
C PRO A 72 13.78 5.13 -3.55
N GLY A 73 14.15 6.10 -2.71
CA GLY A 73 15.19 7.08 -3.03
C GLY A 73 14.66 8.39 -3.58
N TYR A 74 13.35 8.55 -3.67
CA TYR A 74 12.68 9.78 -4.11
C TYR A 74 11.34 9.92 -3.39
N LYS A 75 10.69 11.05 -3.57
CA LYS A 75 9.36 11.33 -2.99
C LYS A 75 8.37 11.64 -4.10
N ILE A 76 7.09 11.35 -3.85
CA ILE A 76 6.00 11.69 -4.75
C ILE A 76 5.00 12.62 -4.06
N ASP A 77 4.32 13.43 -4.87
CA ASP A 77 3.30 14.36 -4.38
C ASP A 77 2.02 13.64 -4.01
N CYS A 78 1.30 14.19 -3.06
CA CYS A 78 -0.05 13.73 -2.73
C CYS A 78 -1.02 14.07 -3.85
N GLU A 79 -2.00 13.18 -4.07
CA GLU A 79 -3.08 13.37 -5.05
C GLU A 79 -4.40 13.21 -4.30
N LEU A 80 -4.95 14.32 -3.77
CA LEU A 80 -6.00 14.29 -2.76
C LEU A 80 -7.37 14.80 -3.24
N THR A 81 -7.49 15.21 -4.50
CA THR A 81 -8.68 15.94 -4.98
C THR A 81 -9.73 15.09 -5.69
N GLY A 82 -9.43 13.84 -5.98
CA GLY A 82 -10.35 12.95 -6.69
C GLY A 82 -11.55 12.49 -5.86
N GLY A 83 -12.51 11.86 -6.51
CA GLY A 83 -13.75 11.38 -5.90
C GLY A 83 -13.61 10.13 -5.05
N ASN A 84 -12.48 9.42 -5.14
CA ASN A 84 -12.24 8.18 -4.39
C ASN A 84 -11.28 8.37 -3.19
N GLN A 85 -11.06 9.59 -2.75
CA GLN A 85 -10.12 9.89 -1.67
C GLN A 85 -10.73 9.65 -0.28
N TYR A 86 -11.28 8.45 -0.07
CA TYR A 86 -11.89 8.02 1.18
C TYR A 86 -11.26 6.71 1.64
N HIS A 87 -11.00 6.61 2.94
CA HIS A 87 -10.33 5.44 3.54
C HIS A 87 -11.34 4.40 4.03
N ASP A 88 -12.02 3.78 3.08
CA ASP A 88 -12.93 2.65 3.35
C ASP A 88 -12.14 1.36 3.57
N ARG A 89 -12.79 0.34 4.14
CA ARG A 89 -12.16 -0.97 4.29
C ARG A 89 -11.64 -1.48 2.94
N GLY A 90 -10.40 -1.94 2.92
CA GLY A 90 -9.75 -2.49 1.73
C GLY A 90 -9.06 -1.45 0.84
N VAL A 91 -9.18 -0.16 1.14
CA VAL A 91 -8.54 0.89 0.34
C VAL A 91 -7.03 0.90 0.59
N LEU A 92 -6.25 0.99 -0.49
CA LEU A 92 -4.81 1.20 -0.45
C LEU A 92 -4.52 2.70 -0.45
N SER A 93 -3.70 3.13 0.49
CA SER A 93 -3.33 4.52 0.65
C SER A 93 -1.84 4.65 0.90
N MET A 94 -1.26 5.79 0.51
CA MET A 94 0.18 6.02 0.67
C MET A 94 0.52 6.51 2.07
N ALA A 95 1.43 5.79 2.71
CA ALA A 95 2.05 6.28 3.95
C ALA A 95 3.04 7.40 3.60
N HIS A 96 3.16 8.39 4.48
CA HIS A 96 4.12 9.47 4.34
C HIS A 96 4.42 10.12 5.69
N ALA A 97 5.46 10.95 5.71
CA ALA A 97 5.90 11.70 6.90
C ALA A 97 5.50 13.17 6.81
N GLY A 98 4.39 13.47 6.13
CA GLY A 98 3.88 14.79 5.86
C GLY A 98 3.51 14.93 4.39
N ARG A 99 2.96 16.08 4.01
CA ARG A 99 2.51 16.32 2.64
C ARG A 99 3.65 16.20 1.65
N ASN A 100 3.39 15.48 0.54
CA ASN A 100 4.31 15.31 -0.59
C ASN A 100 5.62 14.58 -0.21
N THR A 101 5.56 13.67 0.76
CA THR A 101 6.72 12.86 1.17
C THR A 101 6.52 11.36 0.98
N GLY A 102 5.49 10.95 0.24
CA GLY A 102 5.25 9.55 -0.09
C GLY A 102 6.38 8.96 -0.95
N GLY A 103 6.54 7.65 -0.89
CA GLY A 103 7.57 6.94 -1.66
C GLY A 103 7.11 5.54 -2.03
N SER A 104 7.44 4.56 -1.23
CA SER A 104 7.07 3.16 -1.48
C SER A 104 6.14 2.59 -0.43
N GLN A 105 6.11 3.13 0.78
CA GLN A 105 5.28 2.59 1.85
C GLN A 105 3.81 2.88 1.60
N PHE A 106 2.98 1.87 1.84
CA PHE A 106 1.54 1.97 1.71
C PHE A 106 0.87 1.24 2.86
N PHE A 107 -0.41 1.52 3.05
CA PHE A 107 -1.22 0.77 4.00
C PHE A 107 -2.56 0.38 3.38
N ILE A 108 -3.14 -0.67 3.92
CA ILE A 108 -4.48 -1.14 3.53
C ILE A 108 -5.37 -0.97 4.75
N CYS A 109 -6.52 -0.33 4.55
CA CYS A 109 -7.43 0.01 5.64
C CYS A 109 -8.22 -1.20 6.11
N HIS A 110 -8.27 -1.39 7.44
CA HIS A 110 -9.10 -2.42 8.08
C HIS A 110 -10.54 -1.97 8.24
N SER A 111 -10.74 -0.76 8.74
CA SER A 111 -12.07 -0.28 9.14
C SER A 111 -12.18 1.22 8.95
N ARG A 112 -13.21 1.65 8.22
CA ARG A 112 -13.45 3.09 8.02
C ARG A 112 -13.64 3.84 9.34
N ASN A 113 -14.24 3.21 10.34
CA ASN A 113 -14.45 3.88 11.65
C ASN A 113 -13.15 4.40 12.24
N ASN A 114 -12.03 3.72 11.98
CA ASN A 114 -10.72 4.08 12.52
C ASN A 114 -9.82 4.78 11.52
N THR A 115 -10.20 4.82 10.23
CA THR A 115 -9.36 5.39 9.16
C THR A 115 -9.95 6.64 8.51
N ALA A 116 -11.19 7.00 8.83
CA ALA A 116 -11.86 8.15 8.19
C ALA A 116 -11.10 9.48 8.38
N HIS A 117 -10.39 9.65 9.49
CA HIS A 117 -9.62 10.86 9.75
C HIS A 117 -8.42 11.03 8.81
N LEU A 118 -8.07 10.00 8.06
CA LEU A 118 -6.97 10.03 7.09
C LEU A 118 -7.42 10.58 5.73
N ASP A 119 -8.74 10.74 5.53
CA ASP A 119 -9.28 11.22 4.27
C ASP A 119 -8.65 12.58 3.90
N ARG A 120 -8.22 12.68 2.63
CA ARG A 120 -7.58 13.88 2.05
C ARG A 120 -6.29 14.33 2.74
N ASN A 121 -5.69 13.44 3.55
CA ASN A 121 -4.34 13.61 4.10
C ASN A 121 -3.36 12.61 3.48
N HIS A 122 -3.85 11.42 3.15
CA HIS A 122 -3.09 10.38 2.47
C HIS A 122 -3.75 10.05 1.14
N THR A 123 -2.94 9.77 0.11
CA THR A 123 -3.45 9.48 -1.24
C THR A 123 -4.02 8.06 -1.31
N CYS A 124 -5.32 7.93 -1.56
CA CYS A 124 -5.95 6.65 -1.86
C CYS A 124 -5.72 6.34 -3.35
N PHE A 125 -5.14 5.19 -3.66
CA PHE A 125 -4.78 4.86 -5.04
C PHE A 125 -5.31 3.53 -5.54
N GLY A 126 -6.01 2.78 -4.72
CA GLY A 126 -6.60 1.52 -5.12
C GLY A 126 -7.46 0.90 -4.03
N LYS A 127 -8.04 -0.27 -4.35
CA LYS A 127 -8.94 -0.97 -3.45
C LYS A 127 -8.80 -2.47 -3.64
N VAL A 128 -8.76 -3.21 -2.53
CA VAL A 128 -8.85 -4.67 -2.56
C VAL A 128 -10.28 -5.05 -2.92
N VAL A 129 -10.44 -5.79 -4.01
CA VAL A 129 -11.75 -6.26 -4.51
C VAL A 129 -11.98 -7.75 -4.30
N GLU A 130 -10.89 -8.51 -4.13
CA GLU A 130 -10.94 -9.93 -3.75
C GLU A 130 -9.88 -10.17 -2.69
N GLY A 131 -10.18 -11.02 -1.70
CA GLY A 131 -9.25 -11.34 -0.63
C GLY A 131 -9.31 -10.36 0.54
N LEU A 132 -10.44 -9.71 0.78
CA LEU A 132 -10.62 -8.81 1.93
C LEU A 132 -10.35 -9.51 3.26
N ASP A 133 -10.68 -10.79 3.36
CA ASP A 133 -10.44 -11.60 4.56
C ASP A 133 -8.94 -11.80 4.83
N VAL A 134 -8.09 -11.72 3.81
CA VAL A 134 -6.63 -11.80 3.96
C VAL A 134 -6.11 -10.64 4.81
N ILE A 135 -6.72 -9.46 4.69
CA ILE A 135 -6.34 -8.29 5.51
C ILE A 135 -6.37 -8.64 6.99
N ASP A 136 -7.40 -9.38 7.42
CA ASP A 136 -7.60 -9.74 8.82
C ASP A 136 -6.59 -10.80 9.30
N GLU A 137 -5.99 -11.55 8.38
CA GLU A 137 -5.04 -12.62 8.67
C GLU A 137 -3.59 -12.13 8.71
N ILE A 138 -3.29 -10.97 8.13
CA ILE A 138 -1.93 -10.43 8.12
C ILE A 138 -1.51 -10.00 9.52
N LYS A 139 -0.29 -10.39 9.89
CA LYS A 139 0.34 -10.03 11.16
C LYS A 139 1.65 -9.28 10.92
N ALA A 140 2.08 -8.52 11.89
CA ALA A 140 3.34 -7.80 11.80
C ALA A 140 4.50 -8.77 11.48
N GLY A 141 5.27 -8.43 10.46
CA GLY A 141 6.35 -9.26 9.97
C GLY A 141 5.98 -10.21 8.84
N ASP A 142 4.70 -10.37 8.51
CA ASP A 142 4.30 -11.16 7.34
C ASP A 142 4.85 -10.51 6.07
N LYS A 143 5.35 -11.34 5.16
CA LYS A 143 6.04 -10.86 3.97
C LYS A 143 5.11 -10.74 2.77
N ILE A 144 5.40 -9.72 1.96
CA ILE A 144 4.89 -9.61 0.60
C ILE A 144 5.80 -10.50 -0.24
N GLU A 145 5.28 -11.63 -0.72
CA GLU A 145 6.07 -12.54 -1.55
C GLU A 145 6.37 -11.92 -2.90
N LYS A 146 5.35 -11.32 -3.50
CA LYS A 146 5.46 -10.57 -4.76
C LYS A 146 4.17 -9.78 -4.99
N ILE A 147 4.26 -8.78 -5.87
CA ILE A 147 3.08 -8.07 -6.37
C ILE A 147 3.09 -8.21 -7.89
N VAL A 148 2.05 -8.83 -8.43
CA VAL A 148 1.90 -9.07 -9.88
C VAL A 148 0.96 -8.02 -10.44
N VAL A 149 1.43 -7.20 -11.37
CA VAL A 149 0.63 -6.16 -12.02
C VAL A 149 0.16 -6.67 -13.37
N THR A 150 -1.12 -6.49 -13.65
CA THR A 150 -1.73 -6.84 -14.92
C THR A 150 -2.33 -5.59 -15.56
N GLU A 151 -2.06 -5.39 -16.82
CA GLU A 151 -2.64 -4.32 -17.63
C GLU A 151 -3.53 -4.93 -18.69
N ALA A 152 -4.79 -4.54 -18.69
CA ALA A 152 -5.75 -5.02 -19.66
C ALA A 152 -6.16 -3.91 -20.62
#